data_83e2f488ba58b3dfbbaed2db7b86057b
#
_entry.id   83e2f488ba58b3dfbbaed2db7b86057b
#
_cell.length_a   1.000
_cell.length_b   1.000
_cell.length_c   1.000
_cell.angle_alpha   90.00
_cell.angle_beta   90.00
_cell.angle_gamma   90.00
#
_symmetry.space_group_name_H-M   'P 1'
#
loop_
_entity.id
_entity.type
_entity.pdbx_description
1 polymer ?
#
loop_
_entity_poly.entity_id
_entity_poly.type
_entity_poly.pdbx_seq_one_letter_code
_entity_poly.pdbx_strand_id
1 'polypeptide(L)'
;MVGIFWDCDGTIMDTERLYAYAWQTHLQQYGLNISEDEIRQFVGVDDRLVHSFYSDTVDIEDFENTMLSLGKIIQTSLNDKIIYNDSKVLLNQIHKLNIKQACVSASPQMLLNKKLQEVQIENLFEYIIGGDMVKRNKPYPDIYNLAIKNLQTSKNIIIEDSPTGIQSGKDSNTFVLAVNRGIFSESQLNQADLIVDELSIEIVNKILKTL
;
A
#
# COMPACT_ATOMS: atom_id res chain seq x y z
N MET A 1 -20.86 -4.00 -14.86
CA MET A 1 -20.61 -4.07 -13.40
C MET A 1 -19.42 -3.18 -13.06
N VAL A 2 -19.48 -2.51 -11.88
CA VAL A 2 -18.39 -1.65 -11.39
C VAL A 2 -17.45 -2.45 -10.52
N GLY A 3 -16.13 -2.16 -10.63
CA GLY A 3 -15.07 -2.71 -9.77
C GLY A 3 -14.13 -1.63 -9.28
N ILE A 4 -13.80 -1.65 -8.00
CA ILE A 4 -12.79 -0.80 -7.38
C ILE A 4 -11.60 -1.69 -6.98
N PHE A 5 -10.42 -1.32 -7.44
CA PHE A 5 -9.17 -2.05 -7.22
C PHE A 5 -8.24 -1.19 -6.38
N TRP A 6 -7.97 -1.65 -5.19
CA TRP A 6 -7.19 -0.93 -4.21
C TRP A 6 -5.76 -1.44 -4.16
N ASP A 7 -4.79 -0.58 -4.30
CA ASP A 7 -3.49 -0.87 -3.72
C ASP A 7 -3.58 -0.93 -2.19
N CYS A 8 -2.61 -1.55 -1.54
CA CYS A 8 -2.62 -1.75 -0.09
C CYS A 8 -1.69 -0.79 0.64
N ASP A 9 -0.39 -0.88 0.31
CA ASP A 9 0.69 -0.25 1.06
C ASP A 9 0.86 1.21 0.61
N GLY A 10 0.60 2.17 1.48
CA GLY A 10 0.56 3.60 1.13
C GLY A 10 -0.83 4.08 0.67
N THR A 11 -1.70 3.20 0.18
CA THR A 11 -3.07 3.55 -0.27
C THR A 11 -4.11 3.28 0.81
N ILE A 12 -4.25 2.03 1.26
CA ILE A 12 -5.15 1.66 2.35
C ILE A 12 -4.47 1.85 3.70
N MET A 13 -3.22 1.42 3.81
CA MET A 13 -2.46 1.34 5.05
C MET A 13 -1.22 2.23 5.00
N ASP A 14 -0.95 2.94 6.09
CA ASP A 14 0.29 3.68 6.34
C ASP A 14 1.40 2.70 6.79
N THR A 15 1.82 1.85 5.88
CA THR A 15 2.85 0.86 6.15
C THR A 15 4.23 1.48 6.31
N GLU A 16 4.48 2.64 5.71
CA GLU A 16 5.72 3.39 5.88
C GLU A 16 5.91 3.85 7.33
N ARG A 17 4.84 4.35 7.95
CA ARG A 17 4.86 4.72 9.37
C ARG A 17 5.11 3.51 10.28
N LEU A 18 4.50 2.37 9.96
CA LEU A 18 4.72 1.15 10.71
C LEU A 18 6.18 0.69 10.60
N TYR A 19 6.75 0.81 9.40
CA TYR A 19 8.14 0.47 9.15
C TYR A 19 9.10 1.42 9.89
N ALA A 20 8.83 2.71 9.84
CA ALA A 20 9.58 3.72 10.61
C ALA A 20 9.55 3.42 12.12
N TYR A 21 8.37 3.10 12.65
CA TYR A 21 8.21 2.69 14.05
C TYR A 21 9.01 1.43 14.40
N ALA A 22 9.05 0.45 13.50
CA ALA A 22 9.83 -0.78 13.72
C ALA A 22 11.33 -0.48 13.83
N TRP A 23 11.87 0.34 12.93
CA TRP A 23 13.26 0.79 12.99
C TRP A 23 13.56 1.57 14.27
N GLN A 24 12.72 2.52 14.66
CA GLN A 24 12.87 3.26 15.91
C GLN A 24 12.95 2.32 17.11
N THR A 25 11.99 1.40 17.20
CA THR A 25 11.89 0.43 18.31
C THR A 25 13.12 -0.51 18.33
N HIS A 26 13.58 -0.93 17.16
CA HIS A 26 14.76 -1.79 17.04
C HIS A 26 16.02 -1.05 17.49
N LEU A 27 16.28 0.15 16.96
CA LEU A 27 17.46 0.94 17.26
C LEU A 27 17.51 1.42 18.72
N GLN A 28 16.35 1.63 19.33
CA GLN A 28 16.25 1.99 20.75
C GLN A 28 16.88 0.91 21.67
N GLN A 29 16.86 -0.36 21.27
CA GLN A 29 17.48 -1.46 22.01
C GLN A 29 18.99 -1.34 22.08
N TYR A 30 19.59 -0.63 21.11
CA TYR A 30 21.03 -0.34 21.03
C TYR A 30 21.38 1.07 21.55
N GLY A 31 20.42 1.74 22.22
CA GLY A 31 20.61 3.05 22.83
C GLY A 31 20.47 4.23 21.86
N LEU A 32 20.02 4.00 20.62
CA LEU A 32 19.81 5.03 19.63
C LEU A 32 18.33 5.47 19.63
N ASN A 33 18.11 6.73 20.01
CA ASN A 33 16.78 7.34 19.98
C ASN A 33 16.69 8.24 18.74
N ILE A 34 16.03 7.76 17.69
CA ILE A 34 15.77 8.50 16.46
C ILE A 34 14.32 8.92 16.38
N SER A 35 14.05 10.07 15.77
CA SER A 35 12.69 10.54 15.52
C SER A 35 12.05 9.81 14.33
N GLU A 36 10.71 9.89 14.24
CA GLU A 36 9.99 9.38 13.06
C GLU A 36 10.44 10.09 11.78
N ASP A 37 10.71 11.40 11.84
CA ASP A 37 11.16 12.18 10.68
C ASP A 37 12.57 11.77 10.22
N GLU A 38 13.46 11.41 11.13
CA GLU A 38 14.81 10.93 10.79
C GLU A 38 14.77 9.59 10.06
N ILE A 39 13.87 8.68 10.43
CA ILE A 39 13.75 7.40 9.73
C ILE A 39 12.98 7.54 8.40
N ARG A 40 12.01 8.44 8.33
CA ARG A 40 11.22 8.69 7.10
C ARG A 40 12.07 9.13 5.90
N GLN A 41 13.25 9.74 6.11
CA GLN A 41 14.16 10.06 5.01
C GLN A 41 14.64 8.82 4.23
N PHE A 42 14.49 7.63 4.81
CA PHE A 42 14.84 6.36 4.18
C PHE A 42 13.66 5.66 3.48
N VAL A 43 12.50 6.30 3.39
CA VAL A 43 11.36 5.75 2.65
C VAL A 43 11.75 5.48 1.19
N GLY A 44 11.55 4.24 0.75
CA GLY A 44 11.94 3.79 -0.58
C GLY A 44 13.44 3.53 -0.77
N VAL A 45 14.25 3.64 0.29
CA VAL A 45 15.66 3.25 0.27
C VAL A 45 15.78 1.75 0.54
N ASP A 46 16.74 1.11 -0.12
CA ASP A 46 17.05 -0.31 0.11
C ASP A 46 17.42 -0.57 1.58
N ASP A 47 16.82 -1.58 2.18
CA ASP A 47 17.00 -1.93 3.59
C ASP A 47 18.45 -2.18 3.98
N ARG A 48 19.28 -2.69 3.06
CA ARG A 48 20.70 -2.90 3.29
C ARG A 48 21.46 -1.59 3.47
N LEU A 49 21.03 -0.54 2.75
CA LEU A 49 21.63 0.79 2.91
C LEU A 49 21.22 1.43 4.23
N VAL A 50 19.96 1.26 4.63
CA VAL A 50 19.47 1.73 5.94
C VAL A 50 20.21 1.02 7.07
N HIS A 51 20.33 -0.30 6.98
CA HIS A 51 21.08 -1.09 7.95
C HIS A 51 22.55 -0.66 8.02
N SER A 52 23.23 -0.49 6.88
CA SER A 52 24.62 -0.05 6.82
C SER A 52 24.80 1.32 7.46
N PHE A 53 23.89 2.27 7.20
CA PHE A 53 23.94 3.60 7.79
C PHE A 53 23.91 3.58 9.33
N TYR A 54 23.07 2.74 9.94
CA TYR A 54 22.98 2.65 11.38
C TYR A 54 24.06 1.77 11.99
N SER A 55 24.54 0.74 11.29
CA SER A 55 25.68 -0.09 11.77
C SER A 55 27.02 0.67 11.84
N ASP A 56 27.14 1.77 11.11
CA ASP A 56 28.28 2.68 11.24
C ASP A 56 28.23 3.53 12.54
N THR A 57 27.06 3.60 13.17
CA THR A 57 26.82 4.45 14.35
C THR A 57 26.75 3.62 15.64
N VAL A 58 26.14 2.45 15.61
CA VAL A 58 25.95 1.53 16.74
C VAL A 58 26.18 0.10 16.30
N ASP A 59 26.67 -0.74 17.22
CA ASP A 59 26.90 -2.16 17.00
C ASP A 59 25.55 -2.91 17.03
N ILE A 60 24.81 -2.82 15.91
CA ILE A 60 23.55 -3.58 15.70
C ILE A 60 23.86 -4.98 15.17
N GLU A 61 22.93 -5.90 15.35
CA GLU A 61 23.01 -7.25 14.78
C GLU A 61 23.14 -7.21 13.24
N ASP A 62 23.56 -8.33 12.64
CA ASP A 62 23.67 -8.42 11.18
C ASP A 62 22.32 -8.16 10.46
N PHE A 63 22.42 -7.89 9.17
CA PHE A 63 21.27 -7.51 8.35
C PHE A 63 20.09 -8.50 8.43
N GLU A 64 20.39 -9.82 8.41
CA GLU A 64 19.32 -10.83 8.41
C GLU A 64 18.59 -10.89 9.75
N ASN A 65 19.34 -10.82 10.86
CA ASN A 65 18.76 -10.76 12.20
C ASN A 65 17.99 -9.44 12.43
N THR A 66 18.53 -8.31 11.95
CA THR A 66 17.82 -7.03 11.98
C THR A 66 16.49 -7.14 11.23
N MET A 67 16.45 -7.70 10.02
CA MET A 67 15.20 -7.87 9.26
C MET A 67 14.20 -8.78 9.98
N LEU A 68 14.67 -9.84 10.63
CA LEU A 68 13.81 -10.70 11.45
C LEU A 68 13.25 -9.96 12.66
N SER A 69 14.04 -9.13 13.32
CA SER A 69 13.61 -8.31 14.46
C SER A 69 12.58 -7.26 14.05
N LEU A 70 12.83 -6.54 12.95
CA LEU A 70 11.85 -5.60 12.37
C LEU A 70 10.55 -6.29 12.01
N GLY A 71 10.62 -7.45 11.36
CA GLY A 71 9.43 -8.25 11.01
C GLY A 71 8.59 -8.63 12.22
N LYS A 72 9.21 -8.99 13.35
CA LYS A 72 8.51 -9.27 14.62
C LYS A 72 7.83 -8.02 15.19
N ILE A 73 8.55 -6.87 15.20
CA ILE A 73 8.00 -5.60 15.69
C ILE A 73 6.80 -5.18 14.83
N ILE A 74 6.93 -5.22 13.51
CA ILE A 74 5.85 -4.94 12.57
C ILE A 74 4.64 -5.82 12.85
N GLN A 75 4.86 -7.13 12.98
CA GLN A 75 3.78 -8.08 13.22
C GLN A 75 3.03 -7.81 14.52
N THR A 76 3.73 -7.46 15.60
CA THR A 76 3.11 -7.21 16.91
C THR A 76 2.48 -5.82 17.02
N SER A 77 2.86 -4.90 16.14
CA SER A 77 2.36 -3.52 16.13
C SER A 77 1.25 -3.29 15.10
N LEU A 78 1.00 -4.27 14.23
CA LEU A 78 -0.04 -4.18 13.23
C LEU A 78 -1.43 -4.18 13.88
N ASN A 79 -2.20 -3.14 13.64
CA ASN A 79 -3.57 -2.98 14.14
C ASN A 79 -4.35 -2.02 13.22
N ASP A 80 -5.64 -1.81 13.49
CA ASP A 80 -6.52 -1.00 12.63
C ASP A 80 -6.19 0.50 12.57
N LYS A 81 -5.33 1.01 13.45
CA LYS A 81 -4.88 2.41 13.43
C LYS A 81 -3.91 2.72 12.28
N ILE A 82 -3.36 1.68 11.64
CA ILE A 82 -2.53 1.84 10.45
C ILE A 82 -3.35 2.18 9.20
N ILE A 83 -4.67 1.94 9.19
CA ILE A 83 -5.52 2.22 8.05
C ILE A 83 -5.77 3.74 7.98
N TYR A 84 -5.51 4.35 6.81
CA TYR A 84 -5.90 5.73 6.58
C TYR A 84 -7.41 5.91 6.76
N ASN A 85 -7.81 6.96 7.48
CA ASN A 85 -9.21 7.16 7.84
C ASN A 85 -10.12 7.31 6.61
N ASP A 86 -9.70 8.06 5.61
CA ASP A 86 -10.44 8.24 4.35
C ASP A 86 -10.60 6.91 3.59
N SER A 87 -9.55 6.09 3.53
CA SER A 87 -9.59 4.76 2.94
C SER A 87 -10.55 3.84 3.69
N LYS A 88 -10.51 3.84 5.03
CA LYS A 88 -11.43 3.05 5.88
C LYS A 88 -12.89 3.44 5.65
N VAL A 89 -13.16 4.74 5.59
CA VAL A 89 -14.50 5.27 5.34
C VAL A 89 -14.98 4.86 3.95
N LEU A 90 -14.16 5.09 2.92
CA LEU A 90 -14.52 4.81 1.53
C LEU A 90 -14.70 3.30 1.28
N LEU A 91 -13.81 2.43 1.78
CA LEU A 91 -13.94 0.97 1.71
C LEU A 91 -15.32 0.50 2.21
N ASN A 92 -15.72 0.99 3.40
CA ASN A 92 -16.99 0.62 4.00
C ASN A 92 -18.21 1.19 3.22
N GLN A 93 -18.10 2.38 2.66
CA GLN A 93 -19.16 2.97 1.84
C GLN A 93 -19.37 2.18 0.55
N ILE A 94 -18.28 1.82 -0.15
CA ILE A 94 -18.32 1.01 -1.37
C ILE A 94 -18.90 -0.37 -1.08
N HIS A 95 -18.49 -1.01 0.02
CA HIS A 95 -19.03 -2.30 0.45
C HIS A 95 -20.56 -2.24 0.70
N LYS A 96 -21.04 -1.21 1.41
CA LYS A 96 -22.49 -0.99 1.64
C LYS A 96 -23.28 -0.76 0.37
N LEU A 97 -22.65 -0.24 -0.68
CA LEU A 97 -23.26 -0.05 -2.01
C LEU A 97 -23.24 -1.34 -2.87
N ASN A 98 -22.71 -2.44 -2.34
CA ASN A 98 -22.51 -3.70 -3.06
C ASN A 98 -21.70 -3.52 -4.37
N ILE A 99 -20.75 -2.58 -4.39
CA ILE A 99 -19.79 -2.43 -5.46
C ILE A 99 -18.62 -3.38 -5.20
N LYS A 100 -18.25 -4.17 -6.19
CA LYS A 100 -17.16 -5.14 -6.06
C LYS A 100 -15.82 -4.46 -5.79
N GLN A 101 -15.06 -5.01 -4.84
CA GLN A 101 -13.74 -4.52 -4.46
C GLN A 101 -12.69 -5.62 -4.54
N ALA A 102 -11.49 -5.28 -5.00
CA ALA A 102 -10.32 -6.14 -4.90
C ALA A 102 -9.17 -5.40 -4.23
N CYS A 103 -8.39 -6.10 -3.41
CA CYS A 103 -7.10 -5.62 -2.91
C CYS A 103 -5.97 -6.19 -3.79
N VAL A 104 -5.11 -5.31 -4.32
CA VAL A 104 -4.09 -5.62 -5.33
C VAL A 104 -2.75 -5.04 -4.89
N SER A 105 -1.90 -5.83 -4.25
CA SER A 105 -0.64 -5.36 -3.66
C SER A 105 0.59 -5.96 -4.34
N ALA A 106 1.67 -5.20 -4.38
CA ALA A 106 2.99 -5.70 -4.76
C ALA A 106 3.59 -6.67 -3.73
N SER A 107 3.11 -6.66 -2.50
CA SER A 107 3.52 -7.56 -1.42
C SER A 107 3.19 -9.03 -1.74
N PRO A 108 3.95 -10.02 -1.21
CA PRO A 108 3.61 -11.43 -1.33
C PRO A 108 2.22 -11.74 -0.77
N GLN A 109 1.50 -12.66 -1.43
CA GLN A 109 0.11 -13.04 -1.10
C GLN A 109 -0.10 -13.38 0.39
N MET A 110 0.82 -14.18 0.94
CA MET A 110 0.71 -14.61 2.34
C MET A 110 0.81 -13.41 3.30
N LEU A 111 1.71 -12.46 3.02
CA LEU A 111 1.90 -11.27 3.84
C LEU A 111 0.69 -10.32 3.71
N LEU A 112 0.19 -10.14 2.49
CA LEU A 112 -1.01 -9.34 2.23
C LEU A 112 -2.22 -9.88 2.99
N ASN A 113 -2.51 -11.18 2.89
CA ASN A 113 -3.61 -11.81 3.62
C ASN A 113 -3.49 -11.58 5.13
N LYS A 114 -2.28 -11.78 5.68
CA LYS A 114 -2.03 -11.57 7.10
C LYS A 114 -2.29 -10.11 7.52
N LYS A 115 -1.80 -9.13 6.74
CA LYS A 115 -2.06 -7.71 7.02
C LYS A 115 -3.57 -7.41 7.07
N LEU A 116 -4.32 -7.86 6.06
CA LEU A 116 -5.76 -7.60 5.96
C LEU A 116 -6.56 -8.27 7.08
N GLN A 117 -6.18 -9.48 7.50
CA GLN A 117 -6.78 -10.20 8.63
C GLN A 117 -6.54 -9.51 9.96
N GLU A 118 -5.29 -9.11 10.24
CA GLU A 118 -4.93 -8.45 11.50
C GLU A 118 -5.69 -7.11 11.70
N VAL A 119 -5.97 -6.40 10.61
CA VAL A 119 -6.75 -5.16 10.65
C VAL A 119 -8.25 -5.37 10.35
N GLN A 120 -8.69 -6.61 10.18
CA GLN A 120 -10.08 -7.06 10.05
C GLN A 120 -10.85 -6.43 8.88
N ILE A 121 -10.21 -6.28 7.70
CA ILE A 121 -10.85 -5.73 6.49
C ILE A 121 -10.87 -6.72 5.31
N GLU A 122 -10.39 -7.94 5.47
CA GLU A 122 -10.35 -8.94 4.39
C GLU A 122 -11.72 -9.20 3.77
N ASN A 123 -12.78 -9.16 4.58
CA ASN A 123 -14.17 -9.41 4.14
C ASN A 123 -14.77 -8.28 3.31
N LEU A 124 -14.08 -7.14 3.18
CA LEU A 124 -14.51 -6.04 2.32
C LEU A 124 -14.15 -6.29 0.85
N PHE A 125 -13.36 -7.32 0.57
CA PHE A 125 -12.87 -7.62 -0.77
C PHE A 125 -13.40 -8.96 -1.29
N GLU A 126 -13.91 -8.99 -2.52
CA GLU A 126 -14.27 -10.22 -3.24
C GLU A 126 -13.03 -10.93 -3.82
N TYR A 127 -11.92 -10.20 -3.99
CA TYR A 127 -10.67 -10.75 -4.49
C TYR A 127 -9.46 -10.06 -3.85
N ILE A 128 -8.49 -10.85 -3.45
CA ILE A 128 -7.23 -10.37 -2.86
C ILE A 128 -6.09 -11.02 -3.62
N ILE A 129 -5.15 -10.20 -4.14
CA ILE A 129 -4.03 -10.69 -4.93
C ILE A 129 -2.72 -10.01 -4.55
N GLY A 130 -1.71 -10.82 -4.25
CA GLY A 130 -0.33 -10.42 -3.99
C GLY A 130 0.55 -10.49 -5.23
N GLY A 131 1.68 -9.79 -5.19
CA GLY A 131 2.60 -9.63 -6.32
C GLY A 131 3.27 -10.90 -6.81
N ASP A 132 3.39 -11.92 -5.97
CA ASP A 132 3.94 -13.25 -6.29
C ASP A 132 2.94 -14.16 -7.02
N MET A 133 1.68 -13.74 -7.17
CA MET A 133 0.65 -14.48 -7.91
C MET A 133 0.69 -14.21 -9.42
N VAL A 134 1.56 -13.32 -9.89
CA VAL A 134 1.75 -12.98 -11.31
C VAL A 134 3.20 -13.14 -11.72
N LYS A 135 3.42 -13.30 -13.04
CA LYS A 135 4.78 -13.43 -13.57
C LYS A 135 5.56 -12.11 -13.47
N ARG A 136 4.88 -10.99 -13.70
CA ARG A 136 5.46 -9.65 -13.65
C ARG A 136 4.61 -8.78 -12.75
N ASN A 137 5.20 -8.39 -11.61
CA ASN A 137 4.57 -7.49 -10.65
C ASN A 137 4.57 -6.03 -11.16
N LYS A 138 3.92 -5.11 -10.43
CA LYS A 138 4.00 -3.66 -10.70
C LYS A 138 5.45 -3.25 -10.97
N PRO A 139 5.76 -2.47 -12.00
CA PRO A 139 4.84 -1.63 -12.79
C PRO A 139 4.14 -2.32 -13.96
N TYR A 140 4.31 -3.61 -14.20
CA TYR A 140 3.60 -4.31 -15.27
C TYR A 140 2.10 -4.49 -14.94
N PRO A 141 1.21 -4.49 -15.96
CA PRO A 141 -0.25 -4.52 -15.75
C PRO A 141 -0.80 -5.89 -15.34
N ASP A 142 0.03 -6.92 -15.27
CA ASP A 142 -0.39 -8.33 -15.13
C ASP A 142 -1.29 -8.53 -13.90
N ILE A 143 -0.96 -7.88 -12.78
CA ILE A 143 -1.69 -8.04 -11.52
C ILE A 143 -3.09 -7.40 -11.57
N TYR A 144 -3.21 -6.19 -12.13
CA TYR A 144 -4.51 -5.53 -12.31
C TYR A 144 -5.37 -6.23 -13.34
N ASN A 145 -4.78 -6.67 -14.46
CA ASN A 145 -5.48 -7.45 -15.48
C ASN A 145 -6.06 -8.75 -14.90
N LEU A 146 -5.30 -9.44 -14.04
CA LEU A 146 -5.75 -10.65 -13.38
C LEU A 146 -6.88 -10.37 -12.39
N ALA A 147 -6.77 -9.29 -11.60
CA ALA A 147 -7.80 -8.88 -10.66
C ALA A 147 -9.11 -8.50 -11.37
N ILE A 148 -9.04 -7.70 -12.44
CA ILE A 148 -10.21 -7.30 -13.26
C ILE A 148 -10.90 -8.52 -13.86
N LYS A 149 -10.12 -9.46 -14.41
CA LYS A 149 -10.64 -10.70 -14.97
C LYS A 149 -11.39 -11.53 -13.92
N ASN A 150 -10.87 -11.62 -12.70
CA ASN A 150 -11.49 -12.41 -11.62
C ASN A 150 -12.75 -11.72 -11.08
N LEU A 151 -12.76 -10.39 -10.93
CA LEU A 151 -13.95 -9.65 -10.52
C LEU A 151 -15.05 -9.61 -11.59
N GLN A 152 -14.71 -9.84 -12.87
CA GLN A 152 -15.63 -9.78 -14.01
C GLN A 152 -16.38 -8.44 -14.08
N THR A 153 -15.64 -7.34 -13.99
CA THR A 153 -16.15 -5.97 -14.02
C THR A 153 -15.76 -5.26 -15.32
N SER A 154 -16.53 -4.24 -15.72
CA SER A 154 -16.34 -3.54 -17.00
C SER A 154 -16.16 -2.02 -16.86
N LYS A 155 -16.55 -1.44 -15.73
CA LYS A 155 -16.27 -0.06 -15.34
C LYS A 155 -15.38 -0.11 -14.11
N ASN A 156 -14.10 0.23 -14.26
CA ASN A 156 -13.10 -0.04 -13.25
C ASN A 156 -12.38 1.23 -12.83
N ILE A 157 -12.12 1.36 -11.52
CA ILE A 157 -11.26 2.40 -10.96
C ILE A 157 -10.18 1.70 -10.14
N ILE A 158 -8.93 2.04 -10.41
CA ILE A 158 -7.78 1.67 -9.58
C ILE A 158 -7.49 2.83 -8.64
N ILE A 159 -7.28 2.56 -7.36
CA ILE A 159 -6.85 3.55 -6.34
C ILE A 159 -5.43 3.19 -5.92
N GLU A 160 -4.52 4.14 -6.08
CA GLU A 160 -3.07 3.97 -5.94
C GLU A 160 -2.42 5.19 -5.29
N ASP A 161 -1.18 5.05 -4.80
CA ASP A 161 -0.37 6.15 -4.26
C ASP A 161 1.03 6.24 -4.88
N SER A 162 1.45 5.20 -5.60
CA SER A 162 2.83 5.04 -6.09
C SER A 162 2.97 5.19 -7.61
N PRO A 163 4.11 5.72 -8.11
CA PRO A 163 4.38 5.80 -9.56
C PRO A 163 4.34 4.44 -10.26
N THR A 164 4.86 3.39 -9.62
CA THR A 164 4.89 2.03 -10.19
C THR A 164 3.50 1.40 -10.27
N GLY A 165 2.66 1.65 -9.27
CA GLY A 165 1.29 1.18 -9.26
C GLY A 165 0.41 1.95 -10.24
N ILE A 166 0.59 3.27 -10.35
CA ILE A 166 -0.08 4.11 -11.35
C ILE A 166 0.27 3.61 -12.77
N GLN A 167 1.55 3.40 -13.07
CA GLN A 167 1.97 2.85 -14.36
C GLN A 167 1.29 1.52 -14.65
N SER A 168 1.29 0.60 -13.68
CA SER A 168 0.62 -0.71 -13.80
C SER A 168 -0.87 -0.58 -14.10
N GLY A 169 -1.55 0.35 -13.43
CA GLY A 169 -2.95 0.66 -13.65
C GLY A 169 -3.22 1.26 -15.04
N LYS A 170 -2.41 2.21 -15.47
CA LYS A 170 -2.52 2.83 -16.81
C LYS A 170 -2.30 1.82 -17.93
N ASP A 171 -1.29 0.95 -17.78
CA ASP A 171 -0.98 -0.09 -18.77
C ASP A 171 -2.07 -1.18 -18.82
N SER A 172 -2.92 -1.29 -17.77
CA SER A 172 -4.13 -2.12 -17.79
C SER A 172 -5.33 -1.46 -18.49
N ASN A 173 -5.16 -0.25 -19.07
CA ASN A 173 -6.21 0.57 -19.68
C ASN A 173 -7.38 0.87 -18.72
N THR A 174 -7.07 1.10 -17.44
CA THR A 174 -8.06 1.37 -16.39
C THR A 174 -7.88 2.80 -15.88
N PHE A 175 -8.98 3.43 -15.45
CA PHE A 175 -8.91 4.74 -14.80
C PHE A 175 -8.17 4.63 -13.47
N VAL A 176 -7.15 5.46 -13.29
CA VAL A 176 -6.33 5.50 -12.07
C VAL A 176 -6.60 6.78 -11.29
N LEU A 177 -7.14 6.60 -10.09
CA LEU A 177 -7.27 7.62 -9.05
C LEU A 177 -6.05 7.51 -8.13
N ALA A 178 -5.15 8.48 -8.18
CA ALA A 178 -4.03 8.53 -7.25
C ALA A 178 -4.40 9.31 -5.98
N VAL A 179 -4.05 8.77 -4.82
CA VAL A 179 -4.10 9.50 -3.55
C VAL A 179 -2.69 9.96 -3.17
N ASN A 180 -2.53 11.25 -2.98
CA ASN A 180 -1.24 11.82 -2.57
C ASN A 180 -1.10 11.75 -1.04
N ARG A 181 -0.26 10.84 -0.57
CA ARG A 181 0.07 10.65 0.86
C ARG A 181 1.30 11.46 1.30
N GLY A 182 1.83 12.31 0.43
CA GLY A 182 3.01 13.13 0.71
C GLY A 182 4.36 12.40 0.59
N ILE A 183 4.35 11.14 0.14
CA ILE A 183 5.57 10.34 -0.10
C ILE A 183 6.18 10.69 -1.45
N PHE A 184 5.34 10.79 -2.48
CA PHE A 184 5.73 11.14 -3.84
C PHE A 184 5.27 12.55 -4.21
N SER A 185 6.06 13.26 -5.01
CA SER A 185 5.66 14.55 -5.55
C SER A 185 4.54 14.40 -6.59
N GLU A 186 3.73 15.44 -6.79
CA GLU A 186 2.71 15.43 -7.85
C GLU A 186 3.27 15.11 -9.24
N SER A 187 4.51 15.56 -9.52
CA SER A 187 5.17 15.25 -10.80
C SER A 187 5.45 13.76 -10.98
N GLN A 188 5.65 13.01 -9.91
CA GLN A 188 5.84 11.55 -9.95
C GLN A 188 4.50 10.81 -10.10
N LEU A 189 3.39 11.41 -9.66
CA LEU A 189 2.05 10.84 -9.73
C LEU A 189 1.28 11.27 -11.01
N ASN A 190 1.84 12.13 -11.85
CA ASN A 190 1.16 12.83 -12.95
C ASN A 190 0.62 11.93 -14.08
N GLN A 191 0.95 10.66 -14.11
CA GLN A 191 0.38 9.70 -15.05
C GLN A 191 -1.03 9.23 -14.65
N ALA A 192 -1.47 9.47 -13.40
CA ALA A 192 -2.82 9.17 -12.95
C ALA A 192 -3.86 10.03 -13.69
N ASP A 193 -5.07 9.52 -13.84
CA ASP A 193 -6.17 10.28 -14.45
C ASP A 193 -6.71 11.36 -13.52
N LEU A 194 -6.58 11.16 -12.21
CA LEU A 194 -6.92 12.14 -11.18
C LEU A 194 -6.02 11.94 -9.97
N ILE A 195 -5.52 13.04 -9.41
CA ILE A 195 -4.77 13.05 -8.15
C ILE A 195 -5.61 13.79 -7.11
N VAL A 196 -5.68 13.23 -5.90
CA VAL A 196 -6.40 13.80 -4.76
C VAL A 196 -5.58 13.67 -3.49
N ASP A 197 -5.79 14.56 -2.52
CA ASP A 197 -5.15 14.46 -1.20
C ASP A 197 -5.98 13.61 -0.23
N GLU A 198 -7.27 13.43 -0.50
CA GLU A 198 -8.19 12.66 0.33
C GLU A 198 -9.21 11.90 -0.54
N LEU A 199 -9.47 10.65 -0.17
CA LEU A 199 -10.43 9.79 -0.86
C LEU A 199 -11.85 10.02 -0.35
N SER A 200 -12.82 10.06 -1.27
CA SER A 200 -14.24 10.14 -0.90
C SER A 200 -15.16 9.45 -1.90
N ILE A 201 -16.36 9.11 -1.45
CA ILE A 201 -17.38 8.48 -2.31
C ILE A 201 -17.89 9.43 -3.40
N GLU A 202 -17.88 10.72 -3.15
CA GLU A 202 -18.27 11.77 -4.10
C GLU A 202 -17.32 11.76 -5.31
N ILE A 203 -16.00 11.63 -5.07
CA ILE A 203 -14.99 11.52 -6.12
C ILE A 203 -15.21 10.25 -6.94
N VAL A 204 -15.36 9.09 -6.30
CA VAL A 204 -15.65 7.82 -6.98
C VAL A 204 -16.92 7.91 -7.83
N ASN A 205 -18.01 8.46 -7.28
CA ASN A 205 -19.26 8.64 -8.01
C ASN A 205 -19.13 9.59 -9.20
N LYS A 206 -18.32 10.64 -9.10
CA LYS A 206 -18.03 11.55 -10.21
C LYS A 206 -17.28 10.81 -11.34
N ILE A 207 -16.27 10.04 -11.02
CA ILE A 207 -15.52 9.23 -11.99
C ILE A 207 -16.43 8.22 -12.68
N LEU A 208 -17.25 7.49 -11.93
CA LEU A 208 -18.15 6.46 -12.47
C LEU A 208 -19.20 7.02 -13.48
N LYS A 209 -19.51 8.32 -13.40
CA LYS A 209 -20.39 8.99 -14.38
C LYS A 209 -19.68 9.30 -15.69
N THR A 210 -18.35 9.31 -15.71
CA THR A 210 -17.54 9.59 -16.92
C THR A 210 -17.07 8.32 -17.63
N LEU A 211 -17.04 7.18 -16.93
CA LEU A 211 -16.79 5.85 -17.48
C LEU A 211 -18.05 5.23 -18.10
#